data_0eb7ea6a53acff776f92d946edf2663d
#
_entry.id   0eb7ea6a53acff776f92d946edf2663d
#
_cell.length_a   1.000
_cell.length_b   1.000
_cell.length_c   1.000
_cell.angle_alpha   90.00
_cell.angle_beta   90.00
_cell.angle_gamma   90.00
#
_symmetry.space_group_name_H-M   'P 1'
#
loop_
_entity.id
_entity.type
_entity.pdbx_description
1 polymer ?
#
loop_
_entity_poly.entity_id
_entity_poly.type
_entity_poly.pdbx_seq_one_letter_code
_entity_poly.pdbx_strand_id
1 'polypeptide(L)'
;MNNFDIILMALKNLFKRKLRTFLTIFGVVIGTASIIVMISLGLALNKNFDNQLNQISDITLIKIYNVDDVFNKNLPESKKSKMDDKAVFNFKQIENVESVSPIVNLYSIKAASGKYTANLSMVGIEPDFLNNLGYELESGRFLNNDDKFAILCGASVPFYFEKRTKKRRYYDYSQEDAKAPINVMTDNIKISVDSDYGENKSLIEQSSDKTSVKAHSIKCVGLLKKK
;
A
#
# COMPACT_ATOMS: atom_id res chain seq x y z
N MET A 1 -49.36 -53.31 -16.17
CA MET A 1 -48.44 -52.44 -16.91
C MET A 1 -47.31 -52.11 -15.99
N ASN A 2 -46.13 -52.46 -16.37
CA ASN A 2 -44.95 -52.25 -15.52
C ASN A 2 -44.58 -50.76 -15.64
N ASN A 3 -44.20 -50.12 -14.54
CA ASN A 3 -43.82 -48.67 -14.54
C ASN A 3 -42.71 -48.36 -15.55
N PHE A 4 -41.90 -49.36 -15.89
CA PHE A 4 -40.86 -49.28 -16.92
C PHE A 4 -41.42 -49.12 -18.32
N ASP A 5 -42.54 -49.80 -18.64
CA ASP A 5 -43.19 -49.69 -19.98
C ASP A 5 -43.78 -48.30 -20.20
N ILE A 6 -44.30 -47.68 -19.17
CA ILE A 6 -44.85 -46.29 -19.24
C ILE A 6 -43.73 -45.30 -19.53
N ILE A 7 -42.58 -45.43 -18.88
CA ILE A 7 -41.41 -44.55 -19.10
C ILE A 7 -40.87 -44.75 -20.53
N LEU A 8 -40.78 -45.96 -21.00
CA LEU A 8 -40.29 -46.26 -22.34
C LEU A 8 -41.21 -45.73 -23.40
N MET A 9 -42.55 -45.80 -23.17
CA MET A 9 -43.58 -45.24 -24.05
C MET A 9 -43.55 -43.74 -24.11
N ALA A 10 -43.35 -43.05 -22.97
CA ALA A 10 -43.17 -41.61 -22.87
C ALA A 10 -41.91 -41.13 -23.63
N LEU A 11 -40.78 -41.81 -23.41
CA LEU A 11 -39.54 -41.53 -24.17
C LEU A 11 -39.72 -41.69 -25.68
N LYS A 12 -40.37 -42.76 -26.12
CA LYS A 12 -40.65 -43.00 -27.56
C LYS A 12 -41.50 -41.92 -28.17
N ASN A 13 -42.47 -41.37 -27.43
CA ASN A 13 -43.32 -40.26 -27.87
C ASN A 13 -42.57 -38.92 -27.94
N LEU A 14 -41.62 -38.69 -27.01
CA LEU A 14 -40.73 -37.51 -27.07
C LEU A 14 -39.86 -37.51 -28.32
N PHE A 15 -39.31 -38.67 -28.70
CA PHE A 15 -38.49 -38.81 -29.92
C PHE A 15 -39.30 -38.75 -31.23
N LYS A 16 -40.60 -38.99 -31.23
CA LYS A 16 -41.44 -38.81 -32.43
C LYS A 16 -41.62 -37.37 -32.86
N ARG A 17 -41.53 -36.40 -31.92
CA ARG A 17 -41.67 -34.94 -32.20
C ARG A 17 -40.38 -34.20 -31.84
N LYS A 18 -39.28 -34.59 -32.46
CA LYS A 18 -37.90 -34.13 -32.16
C LYS A 18 -37.76 -32.61 -32.05
N LEU A 19 -38.36 -31.87 -33.00
CA LEU A 19 -38.22 -30.42 -33.02
C LEU A 19 -38.91 -29.74 -31.83
N ARG A 20 -40.09 -30.20 -31.42
CA ARG A 20 -40.81 -29.65 -30.27
C ARG A 20 -40.07 -29.93 -28.96
N THR A 21 -39.60 -31.18 -28.80
CA THR A 21 -38.86 -31.61 -27.63
C THR A 21 -37.54 -30.85 -27.50
N PHE A 22 -36.81 -30.66 -28.63
CA PHE A 22 -35.58 -29.88 -28.67
C PHE A 22 -35.81 -28.42 -28.26
N LEU A 23 -36.81 -27.75 -28.84
CA LEU A 23 -37.14 -26.37 -28.50
C LEU A 23 -37.52 -26.20 -27.00
N THR A 24 -38.29 -27.14 -26.47
CA THR A 24 -38.71 -27.07 -25.06
C THR A 24 -37.50 -27.26 -24.12
N ILE A 25 -36.64 -28.25 -24.37
CA ILE A 25 -35.43 -28.48 -23.57
C ILE A 25 -34.48 -27.29 -23.68
N PHE A 26 -34.31 -26.77 -24.90
CA PHE A 26 -33.43 -25.62 -25.13
C PHE A 26 -33.91 -24.37 -24.38
N GLY A 27 -35.24 -24.13 -24.37
CA GLY A 27 -35.83 -23.04 -23.59
C GLY A 27 -35.59 -23.16 -22.09
N VAL A 28 -35.76 -24.37 -21.54
CA VAL A 28 -35.49 -24.63 -20.11
C VAL A 28 -34.00 -24.45 -19.80
N VAL A 29 -33.11 -25.00 -20.63
CA VAL A 29 -31.64 -24.88 -20.44
C VAL A 29 -31.21 -23.40 -20.47
N ILE A 30 -31.66 -22.62 -21.43
CA ILE A 30 -31.34 -21.20 -21.50
C ILE A 30 -31.88 -20.46 -20.28
N GLY A 31 -33.12 -20.74 -19.86
CA GLY A 31 -33.73 -20.11 -18.69
C GLY A 31 -32.96 -20.40 -17.42
N THR A 32 -32.63 -21.67 -17.17
CA THR A 32 -31.85 -22.06 -15.97
C THR A 32 -30.43 -21.52 -16.03
N ALA A 33 -29.77 -21.56 -17.19
CA ALA A 33 -28.44 -21.02 -17.37
C ALA A 33 -28.40 -19.50 -17.09
N SER A 34 -29.38 -18.74 -17.56
CA SER A 34 -29.49 -17.31 -17.30
C SER A 34 -29.59 -16.98 -15.82
N ILE A 35 -30.39 -17.76 -15.05
CA ILE A 35 -30.54 -17.57 -13.60
C ILE A 35 -29.19 -17.86 -12.89
N ILE A 36 -28.52 -18.94 -13.26
CA ILE A 36 -27.23 -19.31 -12.64
C ILE A 36 -26.17 -18.23 -12.92
N VAL A 37 -26.10 -17.73 -14.16
CA VAL A 37 -25.16 -16.66 -14.51
C VAL A 37 -25.46 -15.38 -13.73
N MET A 38 -26.73 -15.01 -13.60
CA MET A 38 -27.12 -13.80 -12.85
C MET A 38 -26.74 -13.90 -11.37
N ILE A 39 -27.00 -15.03 -10.73
CA ILE A 39 -26.62 -15.26 -9.33
C ILE A 39 -25.10 -15.26 -9.18
N SER A 40 -24.38 -15.97 -10.07
CA SER A 40 -22.93 -16.04 -10.04
C SER A 40 -22.27 -14.66 -10.21
N LEU A 41 -22.82 -13.85 -11.12
CA LEU A 41 -22.33 -12.47 -11.32
C LEU A 41 -22.58 -11.61 -10.08
N GLY A 42 -23.75 -11.72 -9.45
CA GLY A 42 -24.07 -10.99 -8.21
C GLY A 42 -23.11 -11.34 -7.07
N LEU A 43 -22.81 -12.62 -6.87
CA LEU A 43 -21.86 -13.08 -5.86
C LEU A 43 -20.42 -12.63 -6.17
N ALA A 44 -20.01 -12.68 -7.43
CA ALA A 44 -18.69 -12.23 -7.86
C ALA A 44 -18.52 -10.71 -7.67
N LEU A 45 -19.53 -9.90 -7.96
CA LEU A 45 -19.52 -8.46 -7.74
C LEU A 45 -19.42 -8.13 -6.25
N ASN A 46 -20.21 -8.77 -5.37
CA ASN A 46 -20.12 -8.57 -3.93
C ASN A 46 -18.71 -8.90 -3.41
N LYS A 47 -18.15 -10.05 -3.82
CA LYS A 47 -16.80 -10.43 -3.39
C LYS A 47 -15.73 -9.46 -3.88
N ASN A 48 -15.84 -8.97 -5.12
CA ASN A 48 -14.92 -7.96 -5.64
C ASN A 48 -15.06 -6.63 -4.90
N PHE A 49 -16.27 -6.24 -4.53
CA PHE A 49 -16.52 -5.03 -3.76
C PHE A 49 -15.91 -5.14 -2.37
N ASP A 50 -16.10 -6.26 -1.66
CA ASP A 50 -15.48 -6.52 -0.36
C ASP A 50 -13.95 -6.49 -0.45
N ASN A 51 -13.38 -7.10 -1.49
CA ASN A 51 -11.94 -7.08 -1.70
C ASN A 51 -11.41 -5.65 -1.98
N GLN A 52 -12.15 -4.84 -2.74
CA GLN A 52 -11.79 -3.44 -2.99
C GLN A 52 -11.89 -2.60 -1.72
N LEU A 53 -12.92 -2.79 -0.90
CA LEU A 53 -13.04 -2.11 0.40
C LEU A 53 -11.90 -2.48 1.33
N ASN A 54 -11.52 -3.75 1.38
CA ASN A 54 -10.39 -4.22 2.20
C ASN A 54 -9.02 -3.73 1.69
N GLN A 55 -8.91 -3.34 0.41
CA GLN A 55 -7.71 -2.74 -0.17
C GLN A 55 -7.64 -1.21 0.06
N ILE A 56 -8.78 -0.55 0.19
CA ILE A 56 -8.86 0.84 0.61
C ILE A 56 -8.61 0.81 2.11
N SER A 57 -7.36 1.05 2.51
CA SER A 57 -6.91 1.21 3.91
C SER A 57 -8.03 1.60 4.83
N ASP A 58 -8.21 0.81 5.83
CA ASP A 58 -9.07 1.02 7.00
C ASP A 58 -10.13 2.11 6.85
N ILE A 59 -11.38 1.71 6.60
CA ILE A 59 -12.55 2.60 6.50
C ILE A 59 -12.70 3.43 7.80
N THR A 60 -12.06 2.99 8.88
CA THR A 60 -12.05 3.65 10.18
C THR A 60 -10.97 4.72 10.32
N LEU A 61 -10.01 4.80 9.37
CA LEU A 61 -8.92 5.76 9.43
C LEU A 61 -9.36 7.15 8.95
N ILE A 62 -9.45 8.09 9.89
CA ILE A 62 -9.75 9.50 9.60
C ILE A 62 -8.43 10.27 9.56
N LYS A 63 -8.10 10.86 8.41
CA LYS A 63 -6.96 11.77 8.27
C LYS A 63 -7.41 13.20 8.46
N ILE A 64 -6.81 13.88 9.43
CA ILE A 64 -7.09 15.28 9.73
C ILE A 64 -5.95 16.14 9.21
N TYR A 65 -6.28 17.15 8.44
CA TYR A 65 -5.33 18.11 7.89
C TYR A 65 -5.64 19.51 8.42
N ASN A 66 -4.61 20.32 8.60
CA ASN A 66 -4.81 21.73 8.91
C ASN A 66 -5.28 22.48 7.66
N VAL A 67 -6.53 22.89 7.67
CA VAL A 67 -7.16 23.62 6.55
C VAL A 67 -6.52 24.99 6.35
N ASP A 68 -6.07 25.64 7.44
CA ASP A 68 -5.49 26.99 7.39
C ASP A 68 -4.18 27.02 6.60
N ASP A 69 -3.41 25.93 6.61
CA ASP A 69 -2.17 25.86 5.82
C ASP A 69 -2.44 25.73 4.31
N VAL A 70 -3.59 25.19 3.93
CA VAL A 70 -3.96 24.93 2.53
C VAL A 70 -4.72 26.13 1.94
N PHE A 71 -5.73 26.64 2.64
CA PHE A 71 -6.67 27.63 2.11
C PHE A 71 -6.44 29.05 2.64
N ASN A 72 -5.86 29.20 3.82
CA ASN A 72 -5.74 30.49 4.53
C ASN A 72 -4.28 30.88 4.76
N LYS A 73 -3.42 30.79 3.75
CA LYS A 73 -1.98 31.12 3.84
C LYS A 73 -1.68 32.53 4.39
N ASN A 74 -2.62 33.45 4.26
CA ASN A 74 -2.45 34.84 4.67
C ASN A 74 -2.96 35.13 6.10
N LEU A 75 -3.47 34.13 6.83
CA LEU A 75 -3.86 34.31 8.22
C LEU A 75 -2.61 34.50 9.10
N PRO A 76 -2.66 35.44 10.08
CA PRO A 76 -1.61 35.57 11.08
C PRO A 76 -1.45 34.22 11.82
N GLU A 77 -0.22 33.84 12.12
CA GLU A 77 0.12 32.58 12.85
C GLU A 77 -0.68 32.39 14.16
N SER A 78 -1.03 33.50 14.83
CA SER A 78 -1.83 33.51 16.07
C SER A 78 -3.30 33.09 15.89
N LYS A 79 -3.80 33.09 14.64
CA LYS A 79 -5.18 32.73 14.30
C LYS A 79 -5.29 31.40 13.59
N LYS A 80 -4.17 30.78 13.24
CA LYS A 80 -4.15 29.46 12.61
C LYS A 80 -4.42 28.37 13.63
N SER A 81 -5.18 27.37 13.24
CA SER A 81 -5.36 26.14 14.02
C SER A 81 -4.00 25.43 14.15
N LYS A 82 -3.60 25.10 15.36
CA LYS A 82 -2.35 24.39 15.61
C LYS A 82 -2.62 22.91 15.77
N MET A 83 -1.95 22.10 14.95
CA MET A 83 -1.89 20.64 15.11
C MET A 83 -0.70 20.30 16.02
N ASP A 84 -0.84 20.55 17.31
CA ASP A 84 0.16 20.30 18.35
C ASP A 84 -0.26 19.10 19.23
N ASP A 85 0.55 18.80 20.25
CA ASP A 85 0.28 17.70 21.19
C ASP A 85 -1.05 17.87 21.92
N LYS A 86 -1.53 19.11 22.09
CA LYS A 86 -2.85 19.39 22.70
C LYS A 86 -3.97 18.95 21.77
N ALA A 87 -3.81 19.16 20.47
CA ALA A 87 -4.77 18.69 19.48
C ALA A 87 -4.84 17.14 19.49
N VAL A 88 -3.69 16.47 19.54
CA VAL A 88 -3.62 14.99 19.67
C VAL A 88 -4.34 14.54 20.93
N PHE A 89 -4.08 15.21 22.07
CA PHE A 89 -4.74 14.88 23.33
C PHE A 89 -6.26 15.06 23.25
N ASN A 90 -6.73 16.15 22.66
CA ASN A 90 -8.15 16.43 22.50
C ASN A 90 -8.84 15.40 21.59
N PHE A 91 -8.18 14.98 20.52
CA PHE A 91 -8.72 13.93 19.63
C PHE A 91 -8.84 12.57 20.33
N LYS A 92 -7.89 12.24 21.21
CA LYS A 92 -7.94 11.00 22.02
C LYS A 92 -9.12 10.98 23.00
N GLN A 93 -9.72 12.14 23.34
CA GLN A 93 -10.87 12.23 24.25
C GLN A 93 -12.22 12.08 23.53
N ILE A 94 -12.25 12.03 22.21
CA ILE A 94 -13.50 11.89 21.45
C ILE A 94 -14.00 10.46 21.60
N GLU A 95 -15.28 10.33 21.90
CA GLU A 95 -15.95 9.03 22.03
C GLU A 95 -15.82 8.22 20.73
N ASN A 96 -15.56 6.91 20.84
CA ASN A 96 -15.32 5.97 19.74
C ASN A 96 -14.04 6.23 18.93
N VAL A 97 -13.10 7.04 19.41
CA VAL A 97 -11.75 7.13 18.89
C VAL A 97 -10.87 6.13 19.63
N GLU A 98 -10.37 5.12 18.94
CA GLU A 98 -9.54 4.06 19.50
C GLU A 98 -8.10 4.51 19.69
N SER A 99 -7.53 5.16 18.68
CA SER A 99 -6.14 5.65 18.71
C SER A 99 -5.97 6.89 17.83
N VAL A 100 -5.02 7.74 18.20
CA VAL A 100 -4.65 8.94 17.43
C VAL A 100 -3.14 9.00 17.36
N SER A 101 -2.59 9.16 16.17
CA SER A 101 -1.17 9.32 15.95
C SER A 101 -0.88 10.57 15.11
N PRO A 102 0.06 11.41 15.52
CA PRO A 102 0.58 12.46 14.66
C PRO A 102 1.35 11.81 13.50
N ILE A 103 1.21 12.38 12.30
CA ILE A 103 1.95 11.96 11.11
C ILE A 103 2.89 13.08 10.71
N VAL A 104 4.18 12.81 10.72
CA VAL A 104 5.23 13.73 10.30
C VAL A 104 5.82 13.25 8.98
N ASN A 105 5.62 14.01 7.92
CA ASN A 105 6.17 13.68 6.60
C ASN A 105 7.54 14.34 6.44
N LEU A 106 8.55 13.54 6.13
CA LEU A 106 9.90 13.96 5.80
C LEU A 106 10.16 13.66 4.33
N TYR A 107 10.29 14.70 3.53
CA TYR A 107 10.51 14.59 2.09
C TYR A 107 12.00 14.75 1.76
N SER A 108 12.42 14.13 0.66
CA SER A 108 13.76 14.29 0.09
C SER A 108 14.90 13.91 1.06
N ILE A 109 14.71 12.86 1.83
CA ILE A 109 15.78 12.31 2.67
C ILE A 109 16.76 11.55 1.81
N LYS A 110 18.02 11.97 1.83
CA LYS A 110 19.10 11.25 1.16
C LYS A 110 19.52 10.04 2.00
N ALA A 111 19.49 8.88 1.36
CA ALA A 111 19.96 7.63 1.97
C ALA A 111 21.18 7.11 1.20
N ALA A 112 22.14 6.54 1.90
CA ALA A 112 23.31 5.92 1.31
C ALA A 112 23.62 4.58 1.96
N SER A 113 23.95 3.58 1.15
CA SER A 113 24.44 2.28 1.59
C SER A 113 25.60 1.86 0.68
N GLY A 114 26.82 1.90 1.21
CA GLY A 114 28.03 1.66 0.45
C GLY A 114 28.15 2.56 -0.77
N LYS A 115 28.09 1.96 -1.97
CA LYS A 115 28.17 2.67 -3.28
C LYS A 115 26.81 3.08 -3.85
N TYR A 116 25.73 2.78 -3.14
CA TYR A 116 24.37 3.08 -3.58
C TYR A 116 23.79 4.26 -2.81
N THR A 117 22.98 5.05 -3.49
CA THR A 117 22.26 6.19 -2.91
C THR A 117 20.80 6.17 -3.35
N ALA A 118 19.92 6.68 -2.51
CA ALA A 118 18.51 6.84 -2.80
C ALA A 118 18.01 8.19 -2.28
N ASN A 119 16.93 8.68 -2.89
CA ASN A 119 16.15 9.78 -2.34
C ASN A 119 14.82 9.20 -1.83
N LEU A 120 14.61 9.26 -0.54
CA LEU A 120 13.49 8.60 0.13
C LEU A 120 12.54 9.64 0.74
N SER A 121 11.26 9.29 0.79
CA SER A 121 10.29 9.95 1.63
C SER A 121 10.03 9.07 2.84
N MET A 122 10.07 9.66 4.04
CA MET A 122 9.86 8.97 5.29
C MET A 122 8.65 9.54 6.01
N VAL A 123 7.97 8.70 6.75
CA VAL A 123 6.82 9.09 7.57
C VAL A 123 7.12 8.71 9.01
N GLY A 124 7.09 9.71 9.90
CA GLY A 124 7.12 9.48 11.34
C GLY A 124 5.69 9.21 11.84
N ILE A 125 5.52 8.13 12.56
CA ILE A 125 4.24 7.67 13.10
C ILE A 125 4.48 6.93 14.41
N GLU A 126 3.52 6.97 15.33
CA GLU A 126 3.60 6.18 16.56
C GLU A 126 3.58 4.68 16.24
N PRO A 127 4.51 3.85 16.81
CA PRO A 127 4.60 2.43 16.51
C PRO A 127 3.32 1.65 16.80
N ASP A 128 2.64 1.96 17.90
CA ASP A 128 1.39 1.28 18.30
C ASP A 128 0.27 1.52 17.28
N PHE A 129 0.27 2.68 16.63
CA PHE A 129 -0.72 3.01 15.59
C PHE A 129 -0.48 2.23 14.29
N LEU A 130 0.76 1.86 13.99
CA LEU A 130 1.11 1.08 12.79
C LEU A 130 0.39 -0.27 12.74
N ASN A 131 0.18 -0.91 13.90
CA ASN A 131 -0.49 -2.20 13.99
C ASN A 131 -1.96 -2.12 13.54
N ASN A 132 -2.58 -0.94 13.70
CA ASN A 132 -3.98 -0.68 13.34
C ASN A 132 -4.15 -0.32 11.86
N LEU A 133 -3.05 -0.09 11.13
CA LEU A 133 -3.09 0.27 9.71
C LEU A 133 -3.16 -0.93 8.75
N GLY A 134 -3.23 -2.15 9.27
CA GLY A 134 -3.39 -3.37 8.46
C GLY A 134 -2.22 -3.65 7.50
N TYR A 135 -1.02 -3.16 7.81
CA TYR A 135 0.17 -3.53 7.06
C TYR A 135 0.60 -4.97 7.37
N GLU A 136 1.01 -5.70 6.35
CA GLU A 136 1.61 -7.03 6.49
C GLU A 136 3.13 -6.93 6.33
N LEU A 137 3.86 -7.72 7.13
CA LEU A 137 5.31 -7.86 7.00
C LEU A 137 5.65 -8.98 6.01
N GLU A 138 6.62 -8.74 5.17
CA GLU A 138 7.30 -9.76 4.38
C GLU A 138 8.40 -10.42 5.21
N SER A 139 9.14 -9.61 5.98
CA SER A 139 10.21 -10.09 6.86
C SER A 139 10.48 -9.12 8.02
N GLY A 140 11.07 -9.64 9.11
CA GLY A 140 11.41 -8.84 10.27
C GLY A 140 10.27 -8.67 11.26
N ARG A 141 10.18 -7.52 11.91
CA ARG A 141 9.18 -7.17 12.91
C ARG A 141 8.71 -5.72 12.76
N PHE A 142 7.58 -5.40 13.37
CA PHE A 142 7.13 -4.01 13.52
C PHE A 142 8.03 -3.21 14.47
N LEU A 143 7.91 -1.89 14.38
CA LEU A 143 8.57 -0.97 15.30
C LEU A 143 7.96 -1.09 16.69
N ASN A 144 8.82 -0.92 17.69
CA ASN A 144 8.45 -0.80 19.10
C ASN A 144 8.84 0.59 19.63
N ASN A 145 8.21 1.02 20.70
CA ASN A 145 8.47 2.31 21.35
C ASN A 145 9.92 2.45 21.86
N ASP A 146 10.60 1.34 22.14
CA ASP A 146 12.00 1.31 22.59
C ASP A 146 13.03 1.41 21.46
N ASP A 147 12.59 1.29 20.20
CA ASP A 147 13.47 1.33 19.04
C ASP A 147 14.04 2.74 18.85
N LYS A 148 15.37 2.84 18.75
CA LYS A 148 16.09 4.08 18.44
C LYS A 148 16.73 3.97 17.05
N PHE A 149 16.55 4.98 16.23
CA PHE A 149 17.08 5.02 14.85
C PHE A 149 16.72 3.77 14.02
N ALA A 150 15.53 3.24 14.24
CA ALA A 150 14.99 2.11 13.50
C ALA A 150 13.89 2.58 12.54
N ILE A 151 13.79 1.90 11.41
CA ILE A 151 12.77 2.17 10.38
C ILE A 151 12.10 0.88 9.93
N LEU A 152 10.90 1.04 9.42
CA LEU A 152 10.18 0.05 8.66
C LEU A 152 10.27 0.42 7.17
N CYS A 153 10.71 -0.50 6.33
CA CYS A 153 10.89 -0.26 4.91
C CYS A 153 9.69 -0.77 4.11
N GLY A 154 9.19 0.01 3.17
CA GLY A 154 8.24 -0.47 2.18
C GLY A 154 8.90 -1.45 1.19
N ALA A 155 8.12 -2.37 0.62
CA ALA A 155 8.61 -3.41 -0.30
C ALA A 155 9.44 -2.87 -1.49
N SER A 156 9.13 -1.67 -1.96
CA SER A 156 9.82 -1.05 -3.11
C SER A 156 11.09 -0.29 -2.72
N VAL A 157 11.35 -0.01 -1.44
CA VAL A 157 12.49 0.81 -0.98
C VAL A 157 13.84 0.26 -1.42
N PRO A 158 14.11 -1.06 -1.38
CA PRO A 158 15.39 -1.60 -1.83
C PRO A 158 15.73 -1.28 -3.29
N PHE A 159 14.71 -1.08 -4.13
CA PHE A 159 14.85 -0.81 -5.57
C PHE A 159 15.09 0.67 -5.89
N TYR A 160 14.85 1.60 -4.94
CA TYR A 160 15.14 3.02 -5.12
C TYR A 160 16.63 3.37 -5.01
N PHE A 161 17.44 2.42 -4.55
CA PHE A 161 18.86 2.64 -4.42
C PHE A 161 19.58 2.50 -5.76
N GLU A 162 20.22 3.57 -6.20
CA GLU A 162 20.96 3.63 -7.44
C GLU A 162 22.46 3.72 -7.17
N LYS A 163 23.26 3.09 -8.07
CA LYS A 163 24.72 3.18 -7.98
C LYS A 163 25.15 4.62 -8.23
N ARG A 164 26.00 5.15 -7.38
CA ARG A 164 26.61 6.47 -7.48
C ARG A 164 27.47 6.61 -8.74
N THR A 165 26.85 6.84 -9.91
CA THR A 165 27.49 7.02 -11.21
C THR A 165 27.02 8.32 -11.85
N LYS A 166 27.90 8.91 -12.71
CA LYS A 166 27.64 10.20 -13.41
C LYS A 166 26.41 10.21 -14.34
N LYS A 167 25.77 9.06 -14.59
CA LYS A 167 24.57 8.96 -15.44
C LYS A 167 23.43 8.38 -14.60
N ARG A 168 22.37 9.17 -14.39
CA ARG A 168 21.09 8.68 -13.87
C ARG A 168 20.58 7.62 -14.86
N ARG A 169 20.45 6.37 -14.40
CA ARG A 169 19.68 5.34 -15.10
C ARG A 169 18.29 5.32 -14.48
N TYR A 170 17.30 5.52 -15.31
CA TYR A 170 15.90 5.27 -14.92
C TYR A 170 15.76 3.76 -14.74
N TYR A 171 15.51 3.32 -13.52
CA TYR A 171 15.15 1.92 -13.27
C TYR A 171 13.69 1.73 -13.67
N ASP A 172 13.46 0.78 -14.57
CA ASP A 172 12.13 0.33 -14.95
C ASP A 172 11.63 -0.65 -13.85
N TYR A 173 10.76 -0.15 -13.00
CA TYR A 173 10.16 -0.93 -11.89
C TYR A 173 9.14 -1.98 -12.37
N SER A 174 8.89 -2.09 -13.66
CA SER A 174 7.94 -3.04 -14.25
C SER A 174 8.52 -4.45 -14.43
N GLN A 175 9.82 -4.65 -14.24
CA GLN A 175 10.45 -5.96 -14.33
C GLN A 175 10.33 -6.70 -12.98
N GLU A 176 9.46 -7.68 -12.92
CA GLU A 176 9.22 -8.54 -11.74
C GLU A 176 10.47 -9.30 -11.25
N ASP A 177 11.49 -9.46 -12.11
CA ASP A 177 12.73 -10.19 -11.83
C ASP A 177 13.93 -9.29 -11.46
N ALA A 178 13.74 -8.00 -11.25
CA ALA A 178 14.83 -7.09 -10.91
C ALA A 178 15.36 -7.39 -9.50
N LYS A 179 16.58 -7.92 -9.40
CA LYS A 179 17.24 -8.11 -8.12
C LYS A 179 17.51 -6.76 -7.45
N ALA A 180 17.03 -6.59 -6.22
CA ALA A 180 17.27 -5.38 -5.44
C ALA A 180 18.78 -5.10 -5.29
N PRO A 181 19.25 -3.86 -5.52
CA PRO A 181 20.67 -3.50 -5.46
C PRO A 181 21.26 -3.57 -4.05
N ILE A 182 20.42 -3.47 -3.02
CA ILE A 182 20.80 -3.57 -1.60
C ILE A 182 19.81 -4.47 -0.85
N ASN A 183 20.27 -5.00 0.27
CA ASN A 183 19.40 -5.65 1.26
C ASN A 183 19.20 -4.70 2.45
N VAL A 184 18.01 -4.07 2.53
CA VAL A 184 17.71 -3.07 3.56
C VAL A 184 17.75 -3.62 4.99
N MET A 185 17.60 -4.95 5.17
CA MET A 185 17.60 -5.59 6.49
C MET A 185 19.02 -5.84 7.02
N THR A 186 19.99 -6.03 6.14
CA THR A 186 21.37 -6.39 6.53
C THR A 186 22.37 -5.27 6.28
N ASP A 187 22.10 -4.42 5.29
CA ASP A 187 23.05 -3.39 4.89
C ASP A 187 22.95 -2.16 5.82
N ASN A 188 24.08 -1.53 6.08
CA ASN A 188 24.13 -0.32 6.90
C ASN A 188 23.65 0.88 6.05
N ILE A 189 22.52 1.45 6.42
CA ILE A 189 21.91 2.59 5.75
C ILE A 189 22.18 3.84 6.59
N LYS A 190 22.72 4.87 5.94
CA LYS A 190 22.90 6.20 6.54
C LYS A 190 21.98 7.17 5.84
N ILE A 191 21.32 8.01 6.61
CA ILE A 191 20.41 9.05 6.10
C ILE A 191 20.90 10.43 6.46
N SER A 192 20.59 11.40 5.61
CA SER A 192 20.82 12.82 5.84
C SER A 192 19.70 13.65 5.23
N VAL A 193 19.42 14.79 5.82
CA VAL A 193 18.52 15.80 5.28
C VAL A 193 19.22 16.68 4.23
N ASP A 194 20.55 16.62 4.20
CA ASP A 194 21.33 17.41 3.27
C ASP A 194 21.21 16.86 1.84
N SER A 195 20.88 17.76 0.91
CA SER A 195 20.66 17.44 -0.51
C SER A 195 21.89 16.84 -1.19
N ASP A 196 23.08 17.21 -0.71
CA ASP A 196 24.38 16.82 -1.30
C ASP A 196 24.94 15.54 -0.73
N TYR A 197 24.28 14.98 0.30
CA TYR A 197 24.70 13.74 0.92
C TYR A 197 24.67 12.58 -0.08
N GLY A 198 25.80 11.93 -0.20
CA GLY A 198 25.92 10.76 -1.07
C GLY A 198 26.23 11.08 -2.53
N GLU A 199 26.31 12.33 -2.96
CA GLU A 199 26.72 12.71 -4.32
C GLU A 199 28.26 12.68 -4.51
N ASN A 200 28.70 12.67 -5.76
CA ASN A 200 30.15 12.63 -6.06
C ASN A 200 30.81 13.96 -5.66
N LYS A 201 31.93 13.90 -4.94
CA LYS A 201 32.71 15.06 -4.51
C LYS A 201 33.08 16.03 -5.65
N SER A 202 33.21 15.55 -6.88
CA SER A 202 33.54 16.37 -8.04
C SER A 202 32.41 17.34 -8.50
N LEU A 203 31.19 17.17 -7.99
CA LEU A 203 30.07 18.08 -8.25
C LEU A 203 29.86 19.06 -7.08
N ILE A 204 30.32 18.68 -5.87
CA ILE A 204 30.18 19.48 -4.63
C ILE A 204 31.23 20.61 -4.56
N GLU A 205 32.36 20.49 -5.25
CA GLU A 205 33.42 21.53 -5.23
C GLU A 205 33.00 22.86 -5.85
N GLN A 206 31.82 22.94 -6.49
CA GLN A 206 31.25 24.17 -7.04
C GLN A 206 30.26 24.88 -6.10
N SER A 207 29.84 24.25 -5.02
CA SER A 207 28.97 24.88 -4.00
C SER A 207 29.81 25.26 -2.76
N SER A 208 29.87 26.56 -2.47
CA SER A 208 30.80 27.19 -1.55
C SER A 208 30.45 27.07 -0.06
N ASP A 209 29.56 26.16 0.37
CA ASP A 209 29.24 25.97 1.79
C ASP A 209 29.62 24.58 2.27
N LYS A 210 30.81 24.51 2.93
CA LYS A 210 31.29 23.34 3.65
C LYS A 210 30.59 23.18 4.99
N THR A 211 29.29 22.98 4.98
CA THR A 211 28.58 22.54 6.21
C THR A 211 28.83 21.05 6.38
N SER A 212 29.32 20.65 7.56
CA SER A 212 29.59 19.24 7.86
C SER A 212 28.26 18.46 7.80
N VAL A 213 28.10 17.64 6.75
CA VAL A 213 26.91 16.83 6.51
C VAL A 213 26.71 15.86 7.69
N LYS A 214 25.70 16.09 8.50
CA LYS A 214 25.32 15.17 9.59
C LYS A 214 24.53 14.00 8.99
N ALA A 215 25.12 12.82 9.02
CA ALA A 215 24.45 11.60 8.61
C ALA A 215 24.20 10.69 9.83
N HIS A 216 23.01 10.16 9.91
CA HIS A 216 22.59 9.24 10.96
C HIS A 216 22.50 7.82 10.42
N SER A 217 23.10 6.86 11.14
CA SER A 217 22.95 5.44 10.81
C SER A 217 21.57 4.97 11.30
N ILE A 218 20.83 4.31 10.42
CA ILE A 218 19.52 3.75 10.73
C ILE A 218 19.50 2.26 10.45
N LYS A 219 18.67 1.54 11.18
CA LYS A 219 18.47 0.09 11.02
C LYS A 219 17.05 -0.19 10.52
N CYS A 220 16.94 -0.89 9.41
CA CYS A 220 15.65 -1.43 8.99
C CYS A 220 15.35 -2.67 9.84
N VAL A 221 14.22 -2.68 10.56
CA VAL A 221 13.81 -3.77 11.44
C VAL A 221 12.73 -4.65 10.84
N GLY A 222 12.08 -4.18 9.78
CA GLY A 222 11.08 -4.95 9.06
C GLY A 222 10.86 -4.42 7.65
N LEU A 223 10.48 -5.32 6.77
CA LEU A 223 10.11 -5.06 5.38
C LEU A 223 8.63 -5.32 5.21
N LEU A 224 7.90 -4.33 4.71
CA LEU A 224 6.48 -4.46 4.42
C LEU A 224 6.27 -5.27 3.15
N LYS A 225 5.21 -6.06 3.14
CA LYS A 225 4.77 -6.79 1.96
C LYS A 225 4.20 -5.84 0.90
N LYS A 226 4.46 -6.12 -0.36
CA LYS A 226 3.83 -5.41 -1.47
C LYS A 226 2.32 -5.72 -1.47
N LYS A 227 1.51 -4.70 -1.38
CA LYS A 227 0.05 -4.82 -1.58
C LYS A 227 -0.30 -4.96 -3.04
#